data_e0dabbc159e28e0c0cd2ff53e976478d
#
_entry.id   e0dabbc159e28e0c0cd2ff53e976478d
#
_cell.length_a   1.000
_cell.length_b   1.000
_cell.length_c   1.000
_cell.angle_alpha   90.00
_cell.angle_beta   90.00
_cell.angle_gamma   90.00
#
_symmetry.space_group_name_H-M   'P 1'
#
loop_
_entity.id
_entity.type
_entity.pdbx_description
1 polymer ?
#
loop_
_entity_poly.entity_id
_entity_poly.type
_entity_poly.pdbx_seq_one_letter_code
_entity_poly.pdbx_strand_id
1 'polypeptide(L)'
;EMSRGLGDVYKRQKRLNAPNLIPIFLGIMLGCIVANIPFFLPGINESLRLGLTGGPLVVAILISAYGYKIHLVTYTSTSANLLLREIGICLFLSSVGIAAGQGFAETVFSPLGAWWVLYGVLITMIPLLVVGIVARKRHRTNFLSIMGLMAGGYTDPPALAYANKVANNDAPSVSYSTVYPLTMFMRVIVAQILVLCML
;
A
#
# COMPACT_ATOMS: atom_id res chain seq x y z
N GLU A 1 -32.55 13.12 -35.48
CA GLU A 1 -31.08 13.18 -35.14
C GLU A 1 -30.80 13.27 -33.64
N MET A 2 -31.60 14.02 -32.88
CA MET A 2 -31.44 14.17 -31.44
C MET A 2 -31.58 12.84 -30.65
N SER A 3 -32.46 11.94 -31.07
CA SER A 3 -32.68 10.62 -30.44
C SER A 3 -31.54 9.63 -30.72
N ARG A 4 -30.86 9.73 -31.88
CA ARG A 4 -29.67 8.93 -32.20
C ARG A 4 -28.46 9.37 -31.38
N GLY A 5 -28.25 10.68 -31.20
CA GLY A 5 -27.19 11.21 -30.40
C GLY A 5 -27.28 10.80 -28.91
N LEU A 6 -28.46 10.83 -28.32
CA LEU A 6 -28.70 10.39 -26.95
C LEU A 6 -28.46 8.87 -26.76
N GLY A 7 -28.84 8.05 -27.75
CA GLY A 7 -28.59 6.61 -27.74
C GLY A 7 -27.08 6.29 -27.79
N ASP A 8 -26.31 7.03 -28.57
CA ASP A 8 -24.85 6.85 -28.66
C ASP A 8 -24.12 7.36 -27.41
N VAL A 9 -24.55 8.46 -26.82
CA VAL A 9 -24.05 8.94 -25.52
C VAL A 9 -24.33 7.92 -24.41
N TYR A 10 -25.54 7.37 -24.36
CA TYR A 10 -25.90 6.35 -23.36
C TYR A 10 -25.09 5.06 -23.54
N LYS A 11 -24.86 4.60 -24.76
CA LYS A 11 -24.02 3.41 -25.05
C LYS A 11 -22.56 3.65 -24.65
N ARG A 12 -22.02 4.85 -24.92
CA ARG A 12 -20.65 5.22 -24.49
C ARG A 12 -20.54 5.29 -22.97
N GLN A 13 -21.53 5.88 -22.31
CA GLN A 13 -21.56 5.97 -20.85
C GLN A 13 -21.70 4.58 -20.19
N LYS A 14 -22.48 3.68 -20.78
CA LYS A 14 -22.58 2.29 -20.32
C LYS A 14 -21.26 1.52 -20.46
N ARG A 15 -20.48 1.77 -21.52
CA ARG A 15 -19.15 1.19 -21.70
C ARG A 15 -18.13 1.74 -20.68
N LEU A 16 -18.25 3.00 -20.30
CA LEU A 16 -17.40 3.63 -19.29
C LEU A 16 -17.73 3.14 -17.87
N ASN A 17 -18.94 2.70 -17.61
CA ASN A 17 -19.35 2.16 -16.31
C ASN A 17 -19.00 0.68 -16.12
N ALA A 18 -18.63 -0.04 -17.17
CA ALA A 18 -18.17 -1.42 -17.05
C ALA A 18 -16.73 -1.45 -16.48
N PRO A 19 -16.48 -2.09 -15.32
CA PRO A 19 -15.15 -2.15 -14.76
C PRO A 19 -14.23 -2.96 -15.68
N ASN A 20 -13.14 -2.35 -16.15
CA ASN A 20 -12.12 -3.07 -16.91
C ASN A 20 -11.05 -3.60 -15.93
N LEU A 21 -11.12 -4.87 -15.61
CA LEU A 21 -10.20 -5.52 -14.68
C LEU A 21 -8.89 -5.99 -15.33
N ILE A 22 -8.85 -6.07 -16.66
CA ILE A 22 -7.68 -6.56 -17.40
C ILE A 22 -6.40 -5.79 -17.06
N PRO A 23 -6.38 -4.44 -17.04
CA PRO A 23 -5.17 -3.70 -16.69
C PRO A 23 -4.69 -3.95 -15.26
N ILE A 24 -5.61 -4.20 -14.33
CA ILE A 24 -5.29 -4.47 -12.92
C ILE A 24 -4.58 -5.81 -12.80
N PHE A 25 -5.16 -6.88 -13.36
CA PHE A 25 -4.55 -8.21 -13.32
C PHE A 25 -3.24 -8.27 -14.11
N LEU A 26 -3.17 -7.59 -15.25
CA LEU A 26 -1.94 -7.46 -16.03
C LEU A 26 -0.86 -6.72 -15.24
N GLY A 27 -1.22 -5.67 -14.52
CA GLY A 27 -0.33 -4.95 -13.63
C GLY A 27 0.19 -5.81 -12.48
N ILE A 28 -0.67 -6.63 -11.86
CA ILE A 28 -0.27 -7.58 -10.81
C ILE A 28 0.68 -8.63 -11.38
N MET A 29 0.37 -9.22 -12.53
CA MET A 29 1.21 -10.24 -13.18
C MET A 29 2.60 -9.67 -13.51
N LEU A 30 2.68 -8.51 -14.15
CA LEU A 30 3.94 -7.84 -14.44
C LEU A 30 4.68 -7.47 -13.17
N GLY A 31 3.96 -7.03 -12.15
CA GLY A 31 4.50 -6.72 -10.84
C GLY A 31 5.15 -7.91 -10.16
N CYS A 32 4.53 -9.09 -10.23
CA CYS A 32 5.10 -10.34 -9.71
C CYS A 32 6.36 -10.76 -10.46
N ILE A 33 6.43 -10.52 -11.78
CA ILE A 33 7.63 -10.79 -12.58
C ILE A 33 8.75 -9.84 -12.13
N VAL A 34 8.49 -8.54 -12.06
CA VAL A 34 9.46 -7.51 -11.62
C VAL A 34 9.93 -7.75 -10.18
N ALA A 35 9.05 -8.22 -9.30
CA ALA A 35 9.36 -8.55 -7.91
C ALA A 35 10.51 -9.55 -7.75
N ASN A 36 10.63 -10.48 -8.70
CA ASN A 36 11.62 -11.55 -8.68
C ASN A 36 12.92 -11.21 -9.43
N ILE A 37 12.99 -10.07 -10.11
CA ILE A 37 14.21 -9.66 -10.81
C ILE A 37 15.29 -9.32 -9.77
N PRO A 38 16.43 -10.04 -9.80
CA PRO A 38 17.54 -9.73 -8.91
C PRO A 38 18.28 -8.48 -9.40
N PHE A 39 18.41 -7.49 -8.55
CA PHE A 39 19.25 -6.32 -8.79
C PHE A 39 20.61 -6.54 -8.14
N PHE A 40 21.66 -6.58 -8.93
CA PHE A 40 23.03 -6.71 -8.44
C PHE A 40 23.60 -5.30 -8.23
N LEU A 41 23.93 -4.96 -7.00
CA LEU A 41 24.70 -3.74 -6.71
C LEU A 41 26.21 -4.06 -6.71
N PRO A 42 27.05 -3.25 -7.37
CA PRO A 42 28.48 -3.42 -7.32
C PRO A 42 28.99 -3.30 -5.87
N GLY A 43 29.65 -4.35 -5.39
CA GLY A 43 30.17 -4.42 -4.02
C GLY A 43 29.33 -5.24 -3.03
N ILE A 44 28.21 -5.80 -3.45
CA ILE A 44 27.35 -6.66 -2.62
C ILE A 44 27.21 -8.02 -3.32
N ASN A 45 27.59 -9.10 -2.63
CA ASN A 45 27.48 -10.47 -3.16
C ASN A 45 26.04 -11.01 -3.19
N GLU A 46 25.14 -10.34 -2.49
CA GLU A 46 23.73 -10.72 -2.43
C GLU A 46 22.87 -9.95 -3.45
N SER A 47 21.89 -10.62 -4.03
CA SER A 47 20.95 -10.00 -4.97
C SER A 47 19.81 -9.31 -4.22
N LEU A 48 19.66 -8.01 -4.41
CA LEU A 48 18.51 -7.26 -3.93
C LEU A 48 17.27 -7.58 -4.79
N ARG A 49 16.13 -7.83 -4.17
CA ARG A 49 14.86 -8.06 -4.87
C ARG A 49 13.80 -7.10 -4.35
N LEU A 50 12.97 -6.56 -5.22
CA LEU A 50 11.85 -5.68 -4.82
C LEU A 50 10.79 -6.41 -3.97
N GLY A 51 10.76 -7.72 -4.06
CA GLY A 51 9.79 -8.54 -3.35
C GLY A 51 8.36 -8.41 -3.88
N LEU A 52 7.48 -9.32 -3.43
CA LEU A 52 6.09 -9.40 -3.90
C LEU A 52 5.23 -8.19 -3.54
N THR A 53 5.66 -7.35 -2.62
CA THR A 53 4.97 -6.10 -2.26
C THR A 53 5.48 -4.91 -3.06
N GLY A 54 6.79 -4.81 -3.28
CA GLY A 54 7.41 -3.69 -4.00
C GLY A 54 7.22 -3.78 -5.51
N GLY A 55 7.34 -4.97 -6.10
CA GLY A 55 7.20 -5.16 -7.54
C GLY A 55 5.87 -4.67 -8.12
N PRO A 56 4.72 -5.18 -7.64
CA PRO A 56 3.42 -4.72 -8.11
C PRO A 56 3.17 -3.23 -7.86
N LEU A 57 3.67 -2.67 -6.76
CA LEU A 57 3.54 -1.24 -6.46
C LEU A 57 4.27 -0.38 -7.50
N VAL A 58 5.54 -0.70 -7.80
CA VAL A 58 6.33 0.02 -8.81
C VAL A 58 5.68 -0.08 -10.20
N VAL A 59 5.27 -1.29 -10.59
CA VAL A 59 4.59 -1.50 -11.88
C VAL A 59 3.27 -0.75 -11.96
N ALA A 60 2.47 -0.72 -10.89
CA ALA A 60 1.22 0.04 -10.85
C ALA A 60 1.45 1.54 -11.02
N ILE A 61 2.47 2.10 -10.38
CA ILE A 61 2.85 3.51 -10.53
C ILE A 61 3.29 3.78 -11.98
N LEU A 62 4.12 2.91 -12.57
CA LEU A 62 4.59 3.07 -13.95
C LEU A 62 3.44 2.96 -14.96
N ILE A 63 2.53 2.00 -14.79
CA ILE A 63 1.33 1.88 -15.64
C ILE A 63 0.43 3.09 -15.48
N SER A 64 0.25 3.61 -14.28
CA SER A 64 -0.54 4.83 -14.04
C SER A 64 0.09 6.06 -14.70
N ALA A 65 1.41 6.19 -14.64
CA ALA A 65 2.13 7.33 -15.19
C ALA A 65 2.26 7.29 -16.72
N TYR A 66 2.51 6.10 -17.28
CA TYR A 66 2.86 5.94 -18.70
C TYR A 66 1.83 5.18 -19.53
N GLY A 67 0.83 4.55 -18.91
CA GLY A 67 -0.16 3.70 -19.56
C GLY A 67 -0.92 4.39 -20.68
N TYR A 68 -1.14 5.72 -20.57
CA TYR A 68 -1.79 6.51 -21.63
C TYR A 68 -0.99 6.54 -22.94
N LYS A 69 0.35 6.44 -22.88
CA LYS A 69 1.22 6.40 -24.06
C LYS A 69 1.11 5.10 -24.85
N ILE A 70 0.74 4.02 -24.16
CA ILE A 70 0.59 2.68 -24.75
C ILE A 70 -0.89 2.36 -25.03
N HIS A 71 -1.76 3.38 -25.02
CA HIS A 71 -3.20 3.25 -25.19
C HIS A 71 -3.87 2.25 -24.22
N LEU A 72 -3.24 2.02 -23.09
CA LEU A 72 -3.77 1.13 -22.06
C LEU A 72 -4.82 1.90 -21.25
N VAL A 73 -6.09 1.56 -21.48
CA VAL A 73 -7.20 2.17 -20.76
C VAL A 73 -7.25 1.59 -19.35
N THR A 74 -6.69 2.32 -18.39
CA THR A 74 -6.64 1.93 -16.96
C THR A 74 -7.89 2.40 -16.19
N TYR A 75 -8.89 2.91 -16.89
CA TYR A 75 -10.09 3.43 -16.25
C TYR A 75 -10.93 2.31 -15.64
N THR A 76 -11.12 2.40 -14.35
CA THR A 76 -12.02 1.53 -13.58
C THR A 76 -12.96 2.42 -12.77
N SER A 77 -14.21 2.03 -12.59
CA SER A 77 -15.15 2.79 -11.76
C SER A 77 -14.65 2.87 -10.31
N THR A 78 -14.89 4.00 -9.65
CA THR A 78 -14.49 4.20 -8.25
C THR A 78 -15.01 3.09 -7.34
N SER A 79 -16.25 2.66 -7.56
CA SER A 79 -16.87 1.56 -6.78
C SER A 79 -16.14 0.22 -6.97
N ALA A 80 -15.71 -0.10 -8.20
CA ALA A 80 -14.96 -1.32 -8.47
C ALA A 80 -13.57 -1.28 -7.83
N ASN A 81 -12.89 -0.12 -7.87
CA ASN A 81 -11.60 0.06 -7.19
C ASN A 81 -11.71 -0.10 -5.68
N LEU A 82 -12.75 0.49 -5.07
CA LEU A 82 -12.99 0.35 -3.64
C LEU A 82 -13.29 -1.10 -3.25
N LEU A 83 -14.10 -1.81 -4.03
CA LEU A 83 -14.40 -3.23 -3.80
C LEU A 83 -13.14 -4.10 -3.90
N LEU A 84 -12.33 -3.94 -4.95
CA LEU A 84 -11.09 -4.68 -5.13
C LEU A 84 -10.09 -4.40 -4.02
N ARG A 85 -9.99 -3.14 -3.58
CA ARG A 85 -9.18 -2.75 -2.43
C ARG A 85 -9.62 -3.47 -1.16
N GLU A 86 -10.92 -3.50 -0.88
CA GLU A 86 -11.48 -4.16 0.32
C GLU A 86 -11.20 -5.65 0.31
N ILE A 87 -11.45 -6.32 -0.82
CA ILE A 87 -11.13 -7.74 -1.00
C ILE A 87 -9.63 -7.98 -0.80
N GLY A 88 -8.78 -7.14 -1.41
CA GLY A 88 -7.33 -7.25 -1.27
C GLY A 88 -6.86 -7.10 0.18
N ILE A 89 -7.42 -6.15 0.93
CA ILE A 89 -7.12 -5.96 2.35
C ILE A 89 -7.56 -7.17 3.17
N CYS A 90 -8.76 -7.69 2.94
CA CYS A 90 -9.27 -8.86 3.66
C CYS A 90 -8.39 -10.10 3.41
N LEU A 91 -8.02 -10.37 2.16
CA LEU A 91 -7.16 -11.51 1.82
C LEU A 91 -5.75 -11.36 2.41
N PHE A 92 -5.18 -10.15 2.34
CA PHE A 92 -3.87 -9.86 2.91
C PHE A 92 -3.87 -10.05 4.43
N LEU A 93 -4.82 -9.45 5.15
CA LEU A 93 -4.90 -9.57 6.59
C LEU A 93 -5.18 -11.01 7.05
N SER A 94 -6.01 -11.75 6.31
CA SER A 94 -6.26 -13.16 6.61
C SER A 94 -5.01 -14.00 6.45
N SER A 95 -4.25 -13.80 5.35
CA SER A 95 -3.00 -14.50 5.10
C SER A 95 -1.95 -14.20 6.17
N VAL A 96 -1.76 -12.93 6.49
CA VAL A 96 -0.81 -12.49 7.54
C VAL A 96 -1.24 -12.99 8.91
N GLY A 97 -2.56 -12.96 9.22
CA GLY A 97 -3.09 -13.44 10.48
C GLY A 97 -2.87 -14.94 10.68
N ILE A 98 -3.09 -15.74 9.65
CA ILE A 98 -2.83 -17.20 9.68
C ILE A 98 -1.33 -17.46 9.87
N ALA A 99 -0.48 -16.78 9.11
CA ALA A 99 0.97 -16.95 9.21
C ALA A 99 1.52 -16.52 10.58
N ALA A 100 1.06 -15.38 11.10
CA ALA A 100 1.47 -14.88 12.41
C ALA A 100 0.91 -15.68 13.57
N GLY A 101 -0.28 -16.31 13.40
CA GLY A 101 -0.92 -17.14 14.42
C GLY A 101 -0.15 -18.42 14.73
N GLN A 102 0.63 -18.92 13.76
CA GLN A 102 1.46 -20.10 13.98
C GLN A 102 2.59 -19.78 14.96
N GLY A 103 2.59 -20.44 16.12
CA GLY A 103 3.58 -20.23 17.16
C GLY A 103 3.42 -18.94 17.99
N PHE A 104 2.38 -18.14 17.76
CA PHE A 104 2.13 -16.90 18.49
C PHE A 104 2.03 -17.14 20.01
N ALA A 105 1.21 -18.10 20.42
CA ALA A 105 1.02 -18.43 21.83
C ALA A 105 2.33 -18.89 22.49
N GLU A 106 3.07 -19.78 21.83
CA GLU A 106 4.35 -20.28 22.35
C GLU A 106 5.38 -19.15 22.50
N THR A 107 5.41 -18.23 21.54
CA THR A 107 6.34 -17.08 21.57
C THR A 107 5.98 -16.08 22.67
N VAL A 108 4.69 -15.70 22.76
CA VAL A 108 4.23 -14.67 23.71
C VAL A 108 4.29 -15.17 25.16
N PHE A 109 3.93 -16.43 25.40
CA PHE A 109 3.96 -17.03 26.76
C PHE A 109 5.34 -17.61 27.13
N SER A 110 6.36 -17.43 26.29
CA SER A 110 7.73 -17.77 26.64
C SER A 110 8.30 -16.81 27.72
N PRO A 111 9.33 -17.19 28.48
CA PRO A 111 9.95 -16.32 29.48
C PRO A 111 10.48 -14.98 28.90
N LEU A 112 10.83 -14.98 27.61
CA LEU A 112 11.26 -13.79 26.88
C LEU A 112 10.13 -13.06 26.17
N GLY A 113 8.94 -13.65 26.06
CA GLY A 113 7.80 -13.13 25.31
C GLY A 113 7.35 -11.75 25.78
N ALA A 114 7.33 -11.52 27.09
CA ALA A 114 6.99 -10.23 27.67
C ALA A 114 7.96 -9.10 27.19
N TRP A 115 9.25 -9.40 27.08
CA TRP A 115 10.24 -8.47 26.54
C TRP A 115 10.05 -8.20 25.06
N TRP A 116 9.70 -9.23 24.26
CA TRP A 116 9.40 -9.08 22.84
C TRP A 116 8.18 -8.18 22.63
N VAL A 117 7.13 -8.36 23.43
CA VAL A 117 5.94 -7.51 23.38
C VAL A 117 6.28 -6.08 23.78
N LEU A 118 7.05 -5.87 24.84
CA LEU A 118 7.48 -4.54 25.29
C LEU A 118 8.28 -3.83 24.19
N TYR A 119 9.27 -4.49 23.60
CA TYR A 119 10.05 -3.91 22.49
C TYR A 119 9.17 -3.62 21.28
N GLY A 120 8.23 -4.49 20.93
CA GLY A 120 7.27 -4.25 19.86
C GLY A 120 6.44 -2.99 20.09
N VAL A 121 5.94 -2.80 21.31
CA VAL A 121 5.19 -1.59 21.70
C VAL A 121 6.08 -0.35 21.57
N LEU A 122 7.31 -0.38 22.08
CA LEU A 122 8.22 0.77 22.03
C LEU A 122 8.57 1.13 20.58
N ILE A 123 8.93 0.15 19.76
CA ILE A 123 9.28 0.33 18.33
C ILE A 123 8.10 0.91 17.56
N THR A 124 6.87 0.58 17.92
CA THR A 124 5.68 1.08 17.25
C THR A 124 5.27 2.46 17.78
N MET A 125 5.19 2.64 19.10
CA MET A 125 4.67 3.86 19.71
C MET A 125 5.61 5.05 19.60
N ILE A 126 6.92 4.86 19.76
CA ILE A 126 7.87 5.97 19.76
C ILE A 126 7.89 6.72 18.43
N PRO A 127 8.09 6.07 17.26
CA PRO A 127 8.08 6.78 15.99
C PRO A 127 6.71 7.43 15.70
N LEU A 128 5.61 6.77 16.06
CA LEU A 128 4.26 7.28 15.87
C LEU A 128 4.06 8.60 16.61
N LEU A 129 4.41 8.64 17.88
CA LEU A 129 4.31 9.86 18.71
C LEU A 129 5.26 10.96 18.21
N VAL A 130 6.51 10.62 17.89
CA VAL A 130 7.50 11.58 17.40
C VAL A 130 7.04 12.22 16.09
N VAL A 131 6.66 11.40 15.10
CA VAL A 131 6.18 11.90 13.80
C VAL A 131 4.91 12.72 13.96
N GLY A 132 3.94 12.25 14.74
CA GLY A 132 2.70 12.98 15.01
C GLY A 132 2.93 14.36 15.66
N ILE A 133 3.78 14.42 16.68
CA ILE A 133 4.13 15.66 17.38
C ILE A 133 4.89 16.62 16.46
N VAL A 134 5.88 16.11 15.71
CA VAL A 134 6.67 16.93 14.77
C VAL A 134 5.77 17.48 13.66
N ALA A 135 4.94 16.64 13.05
CA ALA A 135 4.00 17.06 12.01
C ALA A 135 3.02 18.13 12.53
N ARG A 136 2.54 17.99 13.77
CA ARG A 136 1.62 18.96 14.37
C ARG A 136 2.30 20.26 14.79
N LYS A 137 3.41 20.17 15.54
CA LYS A 137 4.07 21.35 16.14
C LYS A 137 4.95 22.09 15.13
N ARG A 138 5.75 21.38 14.34
CA ARG A 138 6.72 22.00 13.42
C ARG A 138 6.08 22.41 12.09
N HIS A 139 5.28 21.52 11.51
CA HIS A 139 4.69 21.72 10.18
C HIS A 139 3.25 22.24 10.23
N ARG A 140 2.65 22.38 11.41
CA ARG A 140 1.25 22.83 11.59
C ARG A 140 0.25 22.07 10.73
N THR A 141 0.54 20.82 10.42
CA THR A 141 -0.30 19.97 9.57
C THR A 141 -1.66 19.76 10.22
N ASN A 142 -2.72 19.72 9.42
CA ASN A 142 -4.06 19.43 9.91
C ASN A 142 -4.11 18.02 10.53
N PHE A 143 -4.88 17.85 11.60
CA PHE A 143 -5.03 16.57 12.30
C PHE A 143 -5.48 15.43 11.38
N LEU A 144 -6.43 15.69 10.48
CA LEU A 144 -6.93 14.70 9.52
C LEU A 144 -5.83 14.23 8.55
N SER A 145 -4.99 15.16 8.09
CA SER A 145 -3.83 14.82 7.25
C SER A 145 -2.77 14.03 8.04
N ILE A 146 -2.59 14.34 9.34
CA ILE A 146 -1.67 13.57 10.20
C ILE A 146 -2.15 12.13 10.35
N MET A 147 -3.45 11.89 10.53
CA MET A 147 -4.00 10.53 10.59
C MET A 147 -3.65 9.72 9.34
N GLY A 148 -3.83 10.32 8.14
CA GLY A 148 -3.47 9.69 6.89
C GLY A 148 -1.96 9.46 6.73
N LEU A 149 -1.14 10.45 7.13
CA LEU A 149 0.32 10.35 7.11
C LEU A 149 0.81 9.23 8.02
N MET A 150 0.25 9.10 9.21
CA MET A 150 0.60 8.06 10.17
C MET A 150 0.19 6.67 9.66
N ALA A 151 -1.05 6.52 9.17
CA ALA A 151 -1.51 5.28 8.56
C ALA A 151 -0.65 4.87 7.34
N GLY A 152 -0.25 5.85 6.51
CA GLY A 152 0.64 5.62 5.37
C GLY A 152 2.05 5.24 5.78
N GLY A 153 2.59 5.88 6.82
CA GLY A 153 3.91 5.58 7.40
C GLY A 153 3.99 4.18 8.00
N TYR A 154 2.91 3.71 8.59
CA TYR A 154 2.80 2.33 9.10
C TYR A 154 2.34 1.33 8.05
N THR A 155 2.00 1.78 6.84
CA THR A 155 1.47 0.94 5.77
C THR A 155 0.21 0.16 6.21
N ASP A 156 -0.66 0.84 6.96
CA ASP A 156 -1.84 0.27 7.59
C ASP A 156 -3.13 0.75 6.90
N PRO A 157 -3.68 -0.04 5.94
CA PRO A 157 -4.94 0.29 5.28
C PRO A 157 -6.17 0.31 6.20
N PRO A 158 -6.30 -0.59 7.20
CA PRO A 158 -7.36 -0.52 8.19
C PRO A 158 -7.38 0.80 8.98
N ALA A 159 -6.20 1.30 9.40
CA ALA A 159 -6.10 2.59 10.08
C ALA A 159 -6.55 3.74 9.18
N LEU A 160 -6.26 3.67 7.86
CA LEU A 160 -6.78 4.64 6.90
C LEU A 160 -8.30 4.58 6.79
N ALA A 161 -8.88 3.38 6.72
CA ALA A 161 -10.33 3.23 6.64
C ALA A 161 -11.03 3.85 7.86
N TYR A 162 -10.47 3.62 9.05
CA TYR A 162 -10.93 4.26 10.28
C TYR A 162 -10.77 5.79 10.23
N ALA A 163 -9.61 6.29 9.79
CA ALA A 163 -9.33 7.71 9.68
C ALA A 163 -10.34 8.43 8.75
N ASN A 164 -10.65 7.84 7.58
CA ASN A 164 -11.64 8.39 6.65
C ASN A 164 -13.05 8.40 7.26
N LYS A 165 -13.41 7.35 7.99
CA LYS A 165 -14.71 7.27 8.68
C LYS A 165 -14.86 8.36 9.74
N VAL A 166 -13.80 8.61 10.53
CA VAL A 166 -13.80 9.67 11.56
C VAL A 166 -13.77 11.06 10.92
N ALA A 167 -12.98 11.23 9.85
CA ALA A 167 -12.83 12.51 9.16
C ALA A 167 -14.08 12.91 8.36
N ASN A 168 -14.88 11.92 7.94
CA ASN A 168 -15.99 12.06 6.99
C ASN A 168 -15.61 12.83 5.71
N ASN A 169 -14.35 12.69 5.28
CA ASN A 169 -13.80 13.25 4.06
C ASN A 169 -12.54 12.49 3.62
N ASP A 170 -12.00 12.81 2.43
CA ASP A 170 -10.87 12.12 1.82
C ASP A 170 -9.49 12.71 2.20
N ALA A 171 -9.40 13.68 3.11
CA ALA A 171 -8.14 14.29 3.50
C ALA A 171 -7.10 13.28 4.05
N PRO A 172 -7.47 12.28 4.86
CA PRO A 172 -6.54 11.23 5.26
C PRO A 172 -6.04 10.40 4.07
N SER A 173 -6.92 10.08 3.10
CA SER A 173 -6.54 9.31 1.91
C SER A 173 -5.51 10.01 1.03
N VAL A 174 -5.60 11.32 0.88
CA VAL A 174 -4.63 12.12 0.12
C VAL A 174 -3.26 12.05 0.78
N SER A 175 -3.18 12.26 2.09
CA SER A 175 -1.92 12.19 2.83
C SER A 175 -1.34 10.78 2.86
N TYR A 176 -2.18 9.77 3.00
CA TYR A 176 -1.80 8.36 2.94
C TYR A 176 -1.17 8.00 1.60
N SER A 177 -1.82 8.33 0.49
CA SER A 177 -1.35 7.99 -0.86
C SER A 177 -0.01 8.64 -1.23
N THR A 178 0.31 9.75 -0.59
CA THR A 178 1.61 10.42 -0.77
C THR A 178 2.73 9.68 -0.04
N VAL A 179 2.48 9.17 1.17
CA VAL A 179 3.51 8.60 2.04
C VAL A 179 3.66 7.09 1.84
N TYR A 180 2.56 6.39 1.63
CA TYR A 180 2.53 4.93 1.55
C TYR A 180 3.51 4.31 0.53
N PRO A 181 3.58 4.77 -0.74
CA PRO A 181 4.51 4.18 -1.71
C PRO A 181 5.96 4.35 -1.30
N LEU A 182 6.31 5.53 -0.78
CA LEU A 182 7.66 5.82 -0.33
C LEU A 182 8.05 4.96 0.87
N THR A 183 7.16 4.81 1.83
CA THR A 183 7.39 4.01 3.04
C THR A 183 7.55 2.53 2.70
N MET A 184 6.72 1.99 1.80
CA MET A 184 6.83 0.61 1.34
C MET A 184 8.18 0.37 0.67
N PHE A 185 8.60 1.25 -0.22
CA PHE A 185 9.89 1.15 -0.89
C PHE A 185 11.05 1.22 0.11
N MET A 186 11.02 2.18 1.03
CA MET A 186 12.04 2.32 2.07
C MET A 186 12.13 1.09 2.99
N ARG A 187 11.00 0.49 3.37
CA ARG A 187 11.00 -0.72 4.20
C ARG A 187 11.69 -1.88 3.54
N VAL A 188 11.46 -2.11 2.24
CA VAL A 188 12.12 -3.18 1.49
C VAL A 188 13.64 -2.96 1.47
N ILE A 189 14.09 -1.75 1.17
CA ILE A 189 15.52 -1.42 1.12
C ILE A 189 16.16 -1.56 2.51
N VAL A 190 15.56 -0.97 3.54
CA VAL A 190 16.11 -1.01 4.91
C VAL A 190 16.20 -2.44 5.43
N ALA A 191 15.16 -3.27 5.19
CA ALA A 191 15.19 -4.67 5.59
C ALA A 191 16.35 -5.44 4.93
N GLN A 192 16.60 -5.21 3.63
CA GLN A 192 17.68 -5.84 2.90
C GLN A 192 19.06 -5.35 3.39
N ILE A 193 19.21 -4.05 3.64
CA ILE A 193 20.45 -3.50 4.20
C ILE A 193 20.74 -4.10 5.58
N LEU A 194 19.72 -4.22 6.44
CA LEU A 194 19.88 -4.82 7.76
C LEU A 194 20.37 -6.28 7.66
N VAL A 195 19.77 -7.07 6.77
CA VAL A 195 20.22 -8.46 6.55
C VAL A 195 21.68 -8.50 6.09
N LEU A 196 22.05 -7.61 5.15
CA LEU A 196 23.44 -7.53 4.66
C LEU A 196 24.44 -7.10 5.73
N CYS A 197 24.04 -6.23 6.66
CA CYS A 197 24.91 -5.79 7.75
C CYS A 197 25.05 -6.84 8.87
N MET A 198 24.16 -7.83 8.93
CA MET A 198 24.18 -8.89 9.93
C MET A 198 24.85 -10.19 9.43
N LEU A 199 25.09 -10.31 8.13
CA LEU A 199 25.86 -11.39 7.49
C LEU A 199 27.36 -11.06 7.45
#